data_60357feb9055f711a49a09def5df74b9
#
_entry.id   60357feb9055f711a49a09def5df74b9
#
_cell.length_a   1.000
_cell.length_b   1.000
_cell.length_c   1.000
_cell.angle_alpha   90.00
_cell.angle_beta   90.00
_cell.angle_gamma   90.00
#
_symmetry.space_group_name_H-M   'P 1'
#
loop_
_entity.id
_entity.type
_entity.pdbx_description
1 polymer ?
#
loop_
_entity_poly.entity_id
_entity_poly.type
_entity_poly.pdbx_seq_one_letter_code
_entity_poly.pdbx_strand_id
1 'polypeptide(L)'
;MNTNANPAAASDLSSRDNPCYDRDATVATLNVFADDERSYQLPYAQFLYAERIPNPALEKDADAPPEKLLICFAAAKVTLLGSGLKSLERVIQKYELKFVKSADRRYTAGLNTHVAAVAINFTKEAPLIPNAKKS
;
A
#
# COMPACT_ATOMS: atom_id res chain seq x y z
N MET A 1 26.84 -13.83 -20.22
CA MET A 1 26.33 -13.59 -19.92
C MET A 1 25.47 -13.13 -19.60
N ASN A 2 25.25 -13.25 -19.72
CA ASN A 2 24.56 -12.86 -19.40
C ASN A 2 23.63 -12.63 -19.05
N THR A 3 23.55 -12.56 -18.91
CA THR A 3 22.84 -12.32 -18.57
C THR A 3 22.03 -12.25 -18.37
N ASN A 4 22.31 -12.47 -18.43
CA ASN A 4 21.48 -12.50 -18.22
C ASN A 4 20.42 -12.00 -18.03
N ALA A 5 20.51 -11.55 -18.14
CA ALA A 5 19.32 -10.86 -17.98
C ALA A 5 18.19 -11.74 -18.29
N ASN A 6 17.81 -12.49 -17.42
CA ASN A 6 16.69 -13.36 -17.62
C ASN A 6 15.43 -12.64 -17.20
N PRO A 7 14.26 -13.12 -17.62
CA PRO A 7 13.00 -12.47 -17.34
C PRO A 7 12.69 -12.34 -15.86
N ALA A 8 13.13 -13.27 -15.06
CA ALA A 8 12.89 -13.20 -13.65
C ALA A 8 13.63 -12.01 -13.02
N ALA A 9 14.85 -11.78 -13.51
CA ALA A 9 15.61 -10.65 -13.00
C ALA A 9 14.93 -9.34 -13.40
N ALA A 10 14.37 -9.27 -14.59
CA ALA A 10 13.69 -8.07 -15.04
C ALA A 10 12.46 -7.80 -14.18
N SER A 11 11.70 -8.84 -13.84
CA SER A 11 10.55 -8.66 -12.96
C SER A 11 10.96 -8.17 -11.59
N ASP A 12 12.02 -8.75 -11.05
CA ASP A 12 12.51 -8.32 -9.75
C ASP A 12 12.96 -6.89 -9.78
N LEU A 13 13.64 -6.48 -10.85
CA LEU A 13 14.09 -5.10 -10.97
C LEU A 13 12.91 -4.15 -11.02
N SER A 14 11.87 -4.50 -11.72
CA SER A 14 10.69 -3.66 -11.81
C SER A 14 10.11 -3.41 -10.42
N SER A 15 10.02 -4.45 -9.60
CA SER A 15 9.51 -4.31 -8.25
C SER A 15 10.47 -3.50 -7.38
N ARG A 16 11.75 -3.81 -7.45
CA ARG A 16 12.74 -3.13 -6.62
C ARG A 16 12.92 -1.67 -6.99
N ASP A 17 12.70 -1.36 -8.27
CA ASP A 17 12.86 0.00 -8.74
C ASP A 17 11.65 0.85 -8.53
N ASN A 18 10.56 0.29 -8.03
CA ASN A 18 9.36 1.08 -7.80
C ASN A 18 9.49 1.81 -6.48
N PRO A 19 9.48 3.15 -6.49
CA PRO A 19 9.65 3.91 -5.25
C PRO A 19 8.47 3.79 -4.31
N CYS A 20 7.33 3.29 -4.78
CA CYS A 20 6.12 3.26 -3.97
C CYS A 20 6.08 2.09 -3.01
N TYR A 21 6.78 1.01 -3.30
CA TYR A 21 6.69 -0.18 -2.44
C TYR A 21 7.87 -1.11 -2.67
N ASP A 22 8.01 -2.04 -1.74
CA ASP A 22 8.96 -3.13 -1.86
C ASP A 22 8.34 -4.36 -1.22
N ARG A 23 8.88 -5.51 -1.54
CA ARG A 23 8.39 -6.76 -0.99
C ARG A 23 9.52 -7.53 -0.33
N ASP A 24 9.18 -8.31 0.68
CA ASP A 24 10.15 -9.10 1.41
C ASP A 24 9.39 -10.22 2.12
N ALA A 25 9.74 -11.45 1.84
CA ALA A 25 9.01 -12.61 2.38
C ALA A 25 9.21 -12.80 3.89
N THR A 26 10.14 -12.07 4.49
CA THR A 26 10.46 -12.28 5.89
C THR A 26 9.93 -11.19 6.82
N VAL A 27 9.18 -10.21 6.29
CA VAL A 27 8.71 -9.13 7.16
C VAL A 27 7.51 -9.56 7.98
N ALA A 28 7.41 -9.01 9.18
CA ALA A 28 6.28 -9.25 10.07
C ALA A 28 5.31 -8.07 10.10
N THR A 29 5.72 -6.93 9.57
CA THR A 29 4.90 -5.72 9.58
C THR A 29 4.90 -5.07 8.21
N LEU A 30 3.85 -4.31 7.94
CA LEU A 30 3.80 -3.41 6.80
C LEU A 30 4.14 -2.01 7.30
N ASN A 31 5.16 -1.40 6.71
CA ASN A 31 5.50 -0.01 7.01
C ASN A 31 4.70 0.90 6.09
N VAL A 32 3.88 1.76 6.67
CA VAL A 32 3.05 2.69 5.92
C VAL A 32 3.61 4.09 6.09
N PHE A 33 3.99 4.71 4.98
CA PHE A 33 4.46 6.09 4.99
C PHE A 33 3.32 6.95 4.48
N ALA A 34 2.60 7.59 5.39
CA ALA A 34 1.45 8.40 5.05
C ALA A 34 1.88 9.73 4.46
N ASP A 35 1.01 10.34 3.67
CA ASP A 35 1.32 11.60 3.00
C ASP A 35 1.53 12.75 3.96
N ASP A 36 1.05 12.64 5.20
CA ASP A 36 1.24 13.67 6.22
C ASP A 36 2.57 13.51 6.96
N GLU A 37 3.48 12.72 6.40
CA GLU A 37 4.85 12.52 6.89
C GLU A 37 4.93 11.66 8.14
N ARG A 38 3.84 11.05 8.54
CA ARG A 38 3.88 10.07 9.63
C ARG A 38 4.09 8.68 9.05
N SER A 39 4.69 7.81 9.83
CA SER A 39 4.87 6.43 9.40
C SER A 39 4.42 5.49 10.51
N TYR A 40 3.91 4.35 10.10
CA TYR A 40 3.38 3.36 11.03
C TYR A 40 3.81 1.98 10.61
N GLN A 41 4.01 1.11 11.59
CA GLN A 41 4.30 -0.29 11.34
C GLN A 41 3.10 -1.10 11.80
N LEU A 42 2.44 -1.75 10.87
CA LEU A 42 1.22 -2.49 11.15
C LEU A 42 1.53 -3.97 11.09
N PRO A 43 1.32 -4.71 12.18
CA PRO A 43 1.68 -6.13 12.20
C PRO A 43 0.73 -6.96 11.35
N TYR A 44 1.29 -7.83 10.52
CA TYR A 44 0.48 -8.69 9.69
C TYR A 44 -0.40 -9.64 10.50
N ALA A 45 -0.02 -9.90 11.75
CA ALA A 45 -0.87 -10.70 12.63
C ALA A 45 -2.24 -10.09 12.85
N GLN A 46 -2.37 -8.79 12.62
CA GLN A 46 -3.65 -8.09 12.78
C GLN A 46 -4.30 -7.72 11.44
N PHE A 47 -3.77 -8.22 10.34
CA PHE A 47 -4.34 -7.97 9.03
C PHE A 47 -5.68 -8.70 8.90
N LEU A 48 -6.69 -8.01 8.43
CA LEU A 48 -8.03 -8.56 8.28
C LEU A 48 -8.37 -8.85 6.82
N TYR A 49 -8.24 -7.82 5.96
CA TYR A 49 -8.54 -8.00 4.55
C TYR A 49 -8.06 -6.78 3.77
N ALA A 50 -8.02 -6.93 2.45
CA ALA A 50 -7.78 -5.82 1.54
C ALA A 50 -8.89 -5.81 0.50
N GLU A 51 -9.25 -4.60 0.05
CA GLU A 51 -10.32 -4.44 -0.94
C GLU A 51 -9.88 -3.43 -1.98
N ARG A 52 -9.92 -3.81 -3.25
CA ARG A 52 -9.56 -2.93 -4.35
C ARG A 52 -10.83 -2.58 -5.12
N ILE A 53 -11.08 -1.28 -5.28
CA ILE A 53 -12.27 -0.79 -5.97
C ILE A 53 -11.88 0.35 -6.89
N PRO A 54 -12.73 0.70 -7.86
CA PRO A 54 -12.51 1.92 -8.62
C PRO A 54 -12.59 3.12 -7.68
N ASN A 55 -11.79 4.13 -7.96
CA ASN A 55 -11.79 5.32 -7.13
C ASN A 55 -13.07 6.12 -7.41
N PRO A 56 -13.93 6.35 -6.41
CA PRO A 56 -15.17 7.09 -6.64
C PRO A 56 -14.95 8.51 -7.16
N ALA A 57 -13.79 9.11 -6.87
CA ALA A 57 -13.52 10.46 -7.32
C ALA A 57 -13.43 10.56 -8.84
N LEU A 58 -13.28 9.44 -9.56
CA LEU A 58 -13.24 9.46 -11.02
C LEU A 58 -14.53 10.01 -11.63
N GLU A 59 -15.65 9.89 -10.93
CA GLU A 59 -16.91 10.37 -11.45
C GLU A 59 -16.93 11.88 -11.58
N LYS A 60 -16.14 12.58 -10.77
CA LYS A 60 -16.11 14.03 -10.80
C LYS A 60 -14.82 14.58 -11.37
N ASP A 61 -13.77 13.79 -11.42
CA ASP A 61 -12.45 14.24 -11.86
C ASP A 61 -11.81 13.12 -12.66
N ALA A 62 -11.80 13.26 -13.98
CA ALA A 62 -11.24 12.22 -14.85
C ALA A 62 -9.74 12.04 -14.65
N ASP A 63 -9.08 13.04 -14.05
CA ASP A 63 -7.64 12.93 -13.80
C ASP A 63 -7.32 12.33 -12.43
N ALA A 64 -8.33 11.98 -11.66
CA ALA A 64 -8.08 11.35 -10.35
C ALA A 64 -7.43 9.98 -10.55
N PRO A 65 -6.68 9.50 -9.54
CA PRO A 65 -6.14 8.14 -9.62
C PRO A 65 -7.27 7.14 -9.83
N PRO A 66 -7.10 6.18 -10.73
CA PRO A 66 -8.23 5.32 -11.13
C PRO A 66 -8.64 4.28 -10.10
N GLU A 67 -7.75 3.90 -9.19
CA GLU A 67 -8.04 2.80 -8.28
C GLU A 67 -7.84 3.19 -6.83
N LYS A 68 -8.54 2.49 -5.97
CA LYS A 68 -8.45 2.66 -4.53
C LYS A 68 -8.24 1.28 -3.91
N LEU A 69 -7.24 1.16 -3.05
CA LEU A 69 -6.98 -0.09 -2.33
C LEU A 69 -7.07 0.19 -0.84
N LEU A 70 -7.96 -0.52 -0.18
CA LEU A 70 -8.12 -0.44 1.26
C LEU A 70 -7.41 -1.64 1.88
N ILE A 71 -6.55 -1.38 2.86
CA ILE A 71 -5.84 -2.44 3.57
C ILE A 71 -6.26 -2.32 5.02
N CYS A 72 -7.02 -3.31 5.49
CA CYS A 72 -7.67 -3.22 6.80
C CYS A 72 -6.96 -4.09 7.81
N PHE A 73 -6.47 -3.43 8.85
CA PHE A 73 -5.91 -4.08 10.02
C PHE A 73 -6.88 -3.88 11.19
N ALA A 74 -6.70 -4.63 12.25
CA ALA A 74 -7.62 -4.54 13.39
C ALA A 74 -7.70 -3.13 13.95
N ALA A 75 -6.57 -2.41 14.00
CA ALA A 75 -6.54 -1.09 14.62
C ALA A 75 -6.52 0.06 13.62
N ALA A 76 -6.35 -0.21 12.33
CA ALA A 76 -6.17 0.87 11.37
C ALA A 76 -6.58 0.44 9.98
N LYS A 77 -6.95 1.42 9.18
CA LYS A 77 -7.28 1.20 7.77
C LYS A 77 -6.38 2.09 6.93
N VAL A 78 -5.68 1.49 5.99
CA VAL A 78 -4.81 2.20 5.07
C VAL A 78 -5.53 2.36 3.74
N THR A 79 -5.53 3.57 3.20
CA THR A 79 -6.15 3.86 1.91
C THR A 79 -5.06 4.28 0.93
N LEU A 80 -4.97 3.56 -0.17
CA LEU A 80 -4.05 3.90 -1.25
C LEU A 80 -4.86 4.30 -2.47
N LEU A 81 -4.45 5.39 -3.12
CA LEU A 81 -5.01 5.79 -4.39
C LEU A 81 -3.91 5.69 -5.43
N GLY A 82 -4.23 5.15 -6.59
CA GLY A 82 -3.21 5.01 -7.62
C GLY A 82 -3.68 4.20 -8.80
N SER A 83 -2.75 3.54 -9.47
CA SER A 83 -3.04 2.70 -10.62
C SER A 83 -2.19 1.43 -10.54
N GLY A 84 -2.68 0.36 -11.15
CA GLY A 84 -1.98 -0.91 -11.12
C GLY A 84 -1.85 -1.48 -9.73
N LEU A 85 -2.83 -1.22 -8.86
CA LEU A 85 -2.75 -1.63 -7.46
C LEU A 85 -2.99 -3.11 -7.26
N LYS A 86 -3.36 -3.82 -8.32
CA LYS A 86 -3.51 -5.26 -8.24
C LYS A 86 -2.20 -5.95 -7.85
N SER A 87 -1.08 -5.38 -8.27
CA SER A 87 0.22 -5.92 -7.90
C SER A 87 0.43 -5.86 -6.39
N LEU A 88 0.01 -4.76 -5.78
CA LEU A 88 0.12 -4.62 -4.33
C LEU A 88 -0.82 -5.59 -3.62
N GLU A 89 -2.00 -5.78 -4.17
CA GLU A 89 -2.96 -6.71 -3.60
C GLU A 89 -2.36 -8.11 -3.53
N ARG A 90 -1.65 -8.52 -4.58
CA ARG A 90 -1.00 -9.82 -4.61
C ARG A 90 0.09 -9.96 -3.57
N VAL A 91 0.87 -8.90 -3.38
CA VAL A 91 1.97 -8.93 -2.42
C VAL A 91 1.41 -8.99 -1.00
N ILE A 92 0.34 -8.23 -0.72
CA ILE A 92 -0.30 -8.24 0.58
C ILE A 92 -0.90 -9.61 0.87
N GLN A 93 -1.44 -10.26 -0.14
CA GLN A 93 -2.04 -11.58 0.02
C GLN A 93 -1.04 -12.59 0.57
N LYS A 94 0.24 -12.37 0.31
CA LYS A 94 1.30 -13.23 0.81
C LYS A 94 1.97 -12.67 2.05
N TYR A 95 1.47 -11.55 2.58
CA TYR A 95 2.05 -10.87 3.75
C TYR A 95 3.48 -10.42 3.48
N GLU A 96 3.76 -10.01 2.25
CA GLU A 96 5.13 -9.67 1.85
C GLU A 96 5.34 -8.21 1.51
N LEU A 97 4.32 -7.37 1.66
CA LEU A 97 4.51 -5.96 1.40
C LEU A 97 5.32 -5.36 2.54
N LYS A 98 6.53 -4.89 2.22
CA LYS A 98 7.46 -4.38 3.23
C LYS A 98 7.13 -2.94 3.59
N PHE A 99 6.90 -2.09 2.58
CA PHE A 99 6.49 -0.72 2.83
C PHE A 99 5.65 -0.24 1.66
N VAL A 100 4.93 0.85 1.89
CA VAL A 100 4.18 1.52 0.84
C VAL A 100 4.23 3.02 1.11
N LYS A 101 4.40 3.80 0.04
CA LYS A 101 4.40 5.25 0.12
C LYS A 101 3.99 5.82 -1.22
N SER A 102 3.57 7.08 -1.24
CA SER A 102 3.26 7.75 -2.50
C SER A 102 4.53 8.27 -3.15
N ALA A 103 4.46 8.51 -4.45
CA ALA A 103 5.57 9.08 -5.20
C ALA A 103 5.02 9.91 -6.34
N ASP A 104 5.83 10.85 -6.82
CA ASP A 104 5.50 11.60 -8.01
C ASP A 104 5.44 10.66 -9.20
N ARG A 105 4.49 10.90 -10.09
CA ARG A 105 4.27 10.00 -11.22
C ARG A 105 5.48 9.85 -12.11
N ARG A 106 6.32 10.86 -12.19
CA ARG A 106 7.52 10.78 -13.04
C ARG A 106 8.47 9.67 -12.59
N TYR A 107 8.43 9.31 -11.30
CA TYR A 107 9.30 8.26 -10.78
C TYR A 107 8.76 6.86 -11.01
N THR A 108 7.50 6.77 -11.45
CA THR A 108 6.89 5.47 -11.75
C THR A 108 6.54 5.32 -13.22
N ALA A 109 6.96 6.27 -14.05
CA ALA A 109 6.66 6.21 -15.47
C ALA A 109 7.22 4.91 -16.05
N GLY A 110 6.38 4.20 -16.79
CA GLY A 110 6.78 2.92 -17.37
C GLY A 110 6.65 1.74 -16.43
N LEU A 111 6.28 1.97 -15.17
CA LEU A 111 6.07 0.87 -14.22
C LEU A 111 4.59 0.55 -14.13
N ASN A 112 4.31 -0.69 -13.71
CA ASN A 112 2.93 -1.14 -13.64
C ASN A 112 2.14 -0.51 -12.49
N THR A 113 2.81 -0.16 -11.43
CA THR A 113 2.15 0.29 -10.21
C THR A 113 2.57 1.70 -9.86
N HIS A 114 1.58 2.53 -9.56
CA HIS A 114 1.83 3.89 -9.10
C HIS A 114 0.91 4.16 -7.91
N VAL A 115 1.47 4.64 -6.80
CA VAL A 115 0.70 5.05 -5.64
C VAL A 115 0.76 6.57 -5.58
N ALA A 116 -0.40 7.19 -5.75
CA ALA A 116 -0.51 8.63 -5.78
C ALA A 116 -0.77 9.23 -4.40
N ALA A 117 -1.39 8.47 -3.51
CA ALA A 117 -1.73 8.98 -2.17
C ALA A 117 -1.80 7.82 -1.18
N VAL A 118 -1.38 8.09 0.04
CA VAL A 118 -1.43 7.13 1.15
C VAL A 118 -2.02 7.82 2.36
N ALA A 119 -3.08 7.26 2.92
CA ALA A 119 -3.68 7.77 4.13
C ALA A 119 -3.90 6.62 5.09
N ILE A 120 -3.87 6.92 6.39
CA ILE A 120 -4.14 5.93 7.40
C ILE A 120 -5.11 6.51 8.42
N ASN A 121 -6.11 5.72 8.77
CA ASN A 121 -7.10 6.09 9.77
C ASN A 121 -7.18 4.99 10.80
N PHE A 122 -7.16 5.38 12.07
CA PHE A 122 -7.24 4.42 13.15
C PHE A 122 -8.68 4.24 13.57
N THR A 123 -9.03 3.01 13.93
CA THR A 123 -10.39 2.73 14.38
C THR A 123 -10.58 3.32 15.76
N LYS A 124 -11.77 3.84 15.98
CA LYS A 124 -12.02 4.51 17.23
C LYS A 124 -12.17 3.57 18.39
N GLU A 125 -12.55 2.37 18.11
CA GLU A 125 -12.67 1.40 19.13
C GLU A 125 -11.36 0.97 19.68
N ALA A 126 -10.34 1.16 18.92
CA ALA A 126 -9.04 0.73 19.34
C ALA A 126 -8.72 1.23 20.72
N PRO A 127 -9.03 2.39 21.00
CA PRO A 127 -8.65 2.88 22.28
C PRO A 127 -9.44 2.30 23.38
N LEU A 128 -10.35 1.86 23.24
CA LEU A 128 -11.01 1.36 24.24
C LEU A 128 -10.63 1.77 25.45
N ILE A 129 -10.08 2.46 25.31
CA ILE A 129 -9.66 2.94 26.43
C ILE A 129 -10.69 3.27 27.23
N PRO A 130 -11.30 2.94 27.30
CA PRO A 130 -12.08 3.28 27.84
C PRO A 130 -12.50 3.67 28.83
N ASN A 131 -12.57 3.35 28.55
CA ASN A 131 -12.96 3.60 29.30
C ASN A 131 -12.95 4.42 29.82
N ALA A 132 -12.64 4.66 29.30
CA ALA A 132 -12.48 5.55 29.66
C ALA A 132 -13.39 6.33 29.64
N LYS A 133 -13.95 6.24 29.32
CA LYS A 133 -14.58 6.78 29.30
C LYS A 133 -15.34 7.05 29.82
N LYS A 134 -15.37 6.86 29.80
CA LYS A 134 -15.78 6.97 30.12
C LYS A 134 -15.96 7.21 30.73
N SER A 135 -15.82 7.33 30.65
CA SER A 135 -15.75 7.45 31.09
C SER A 135 -15.94 7.75 31.28
#